data_a21099f742bb8186d423b7e3bb20f909
#
_entry.id   a21099f742bb8186d423b7e3bb20f909
#
_cell.length_a   1.000
_cell.length_b   1.000
_cell.length_c   1.000
_cell.angle_alpha   90.00
_cell.angle_beta   90.00
_cell.angle_gamma   90.00
#
_symmetry.space_group_name_H-M   'P 1'
#
loop_
_entity.id
_entity.type
_entity.pdbx_description
1 polymer ?
#
loop_
_entity_poly.entity_id
_entity_poly.type
_entity_poly.pdbx_seq_one_letter_code
_entity_poly.pdbx_strand_id
1 'polypeptide(L)'
;MYLHYCYLLGILPKNRLSISAKQVHVLFREDLLKLNTVSKETKLLCHYHIDTAEQLFSLKESLQKKTEQCVEERKHLRYKIRADRPEEEIEEMKEQIKVLTEKIGTLRKEAALCDGIAARSKVIEEKFKTVREEKEKKEEQSHEHIRRSR
;
A
#
# COMPACT_ATOMS: atom_id res chain seq x y z
N MET A 1 -15.35 -24.63 -6.95
CA MET A 1 -14.37 -25.70 -6.57
C MET A 1 -13.71 -25.44 -5.20
N TYR A 2 -13.16 -24.26 -4.90
CA TYR A 2 -12.45 -23.96 -3.63
C TYR A 2 -13.25 -24.29 -2.36
N LEU A 3 -14.50 -23.89 -2.27
CA LEU A 3 -15.38 -24.18 -1.12
C LEU A 3 -15.59 -25.66 -0.87
N HIS A 4 -15.65 -26.47 -1.92
CA HIS A 4 -15.79 -27.92 -1.82
C HIS A 4 -14.60 -28.57 -1.12
N TYR A 5 -13.38 -28.14 -1.45
CA TYR A 5 -12.17 -28.60 -0.77
C TYR A 5 -12.10 -28.15 0.69
N CYS A 6 -12.56 -26.95 1.01
CA CYS A 6 -12.64 -26.48 2.40
C CYS A 6 -13.60 -27.32 3.25
N TYR A 7 -14.69 -27.82 2.67
CA TYR A 7 -15.59 -28.75 3.36
C TYR A 7 -15.00 -30.15 3.48
N LEU A 8 -14.27 -30.64 2.49
CA LEU A 8 -13.60 -31.93 2.51
C LEU A 8 -12.46 -31.98 3.55
N LEU A 9 -11.72 -30.89 3.68
CA LEU A 9 -10.62 -30.75 4.63
C LEU A 9 -11.07 -30.40 6.05
N GLY A 10 -12.37 -30.27 6.30
CA GLY A 10 -12.91 -29.92 7.63
C GLY A 10 -12.63 -28.47 8.07
N ILE A 11 -12.14 -27.63 7.17
CA ILE A 11 -11.87 -26.21 7.44
C ILE A 11 -13.19 -25.44 7.62
N LEU A 12 -14.23 -25.86 6.92
CA LEU A 12 -15.57 -25.31 7.06
C LEU A 12 -16.52 -26.39 7.59
N PRO A 13 -17.35 -26.07 8.60
CA PRO A 13 -18.33 -27.03 9.13
C PRO A 13 -19.38 -27.36 8.05
N LYS A 14 -19.73 -28.66 7.94
CA LYS A 14 -20.74 -29.16 7.00
C LYS A 14 -22.14 -28.57 7.25
N ASN A 15 -22.43 -28.15 8.48
CA ASN A 15 -23.68 -27.46 8.81
C ASN A 15 -23.60 -26.03 8.32
N ARG A 16 -24.33 -25.74 7.25
CA ARG A 16 -24.52 -24.39 6.71
C ARG A 16 -25.16 -23.49 7.77
N LEU A 17 -24.37 -22.87 8.61
CA LEU A 17 -24.76 -21.58 9.13
C LEU A 17 -24.84 -20.68 7.90
N SER A 18 -26.04 -20.28 7.50
CA SER A 18 -26.23 -19.33 6.40
C SER A 18 -25.71 -17.97 6.86
N ILE A 19 -24.39 -17.82 6.79
CA ILE A 19 -23.73 -16.56 7.10
C ILE A 19 -24.16 -15.60 5.99
N SER A 20 -24.93 -14.57 6.33
CA SER A 20 -25.32 -13.55 5.36
C SER A 20 -24.09 -12.83 4.79
N ALA A 21 -24.18 -12.34 3.56
CA ALA A 21 -23.08 -11.56 2.95
C ALA A 21 -22.62 -10.40 3.83
N LYS A 22 -23.54 -9.80 4.62
CA LYS A 22 -23.22 -8.74 5.60
C LYS A 22 -22.36 -9.25 6.74
N GLN A 23 -22.64 -10.45 7.27
CA GLN A 23 -21.83 -11.07 8.36
C GLN A 23 -20.44 -11.46 7.85
N VAL A 24 -20.35 -11.99 6.64
CA VAL A 24 -19.03 -12.28 5.99
C VAL A 24 -18.23 -10.99 5.85
N HIS A 25 -18.86 -9.91 5.39
CA HIS A 25 -18.18 -8.62 5.25
C HIS A 25 -17.69 -8.07 6.60
N VAL A 26 -18.45 -8.24 7.68
CA VAL A 26 -18.03 -7.80 9.03
C VAL A 26 -16.85 -8.64 9.52
N LEU A 27 -16.93 -9.98 9.39
CA LEU A 27 -15.88 -10.90 9.83
C LEU A 27 -14.54 -10.68 9.11
N PHE A 28 -14.58 -10.43 7.81
CA PHE A 28 -13.38 -10.26 6.97
C PHE A 28 -13.05 -8.81 6.63
N ARG A 29 -13.68 -7.85 7.32
CA ARG A 29 -13.51 -6.42 7.02
C ARG A 29 -12.04 -5.98 7.02
N GLU A 30 -11.30 -6.39 8.02
CA GLU A 30 -9.88 -6.03 8.13
C GLU A 30 -9.04 -6.64 7.01
N ASP A 31 -9.30 -7.90 6.67
CA ASP A 31 -8.58 -8.58 5.59
C ASP A 31 -8.92 -8.00 4.22
N LEU A 32 -10.17 -7.61 4.01
CA LEU A 32 -10.59 -6.90 2.80
C LEU A 32 -9.94 -5.53 2.69
N LEU A 33 -9.80 -4.79 3.79
CA LEU A 33 -9.09 -3.50 3.81
C LEU A 33 -7.60 -3.67 3.52
N LYS A 34 -6.96 -4.68 4.11
CA LYS A 34 -5.55 -5.02 3.84
C LYS A 34 -5.37 -5.40 2.36
N LEU A 35 -6.24 -6.25 1.82
CA LEU A 35 -6.21 -6.67 0.42
C LEU A 35 -6.37 -5.48 -0.53
N ASN A 36 -7.30 -4.56 -0.25
CA ASN A 36 -7.51 -3.35 -1.03
C ASN A 36 -6.25 -2.45 -1.02
N THR A 37 -5.60 -2.33 0.13
CA THR A 37 -4.36 -1.56 0.27
C THR A 37 -3.23 -2.18 -0.55
N VAL A 38 -3.01 -3.49 -0.42
CA VAL A 38 -2.01 -4.23 -1.21
C VAL A 38 -2.29 -4.10 -2.71
N SER A 39 -3.56 -4.20 -3.13
CA SER A 39 -3.94 -4.02 -4.53
C SER A 39 -3.58 -2.64 -5.08
N LYS A 40 -3.79 -1.57 -4.29
CA LYS A 40 -3.41 -0.20 -4.69
C LYS A 40 -1.90 -0.04 -4.78
N GLU A 41 -1.16 -0.60 -3.84
CA GLU A 41 0.30 -0.59 -3.83
C GLU A 41 0.88 -1.35 -5.03
N THR A 42 0.36 -2.53 -5.35
CA THR A 42 0.77 -3.30 -6.53
C THR A 42 0.49 -2.53 -7.81
N LYS A 43 -0.67 -1.88 -7.93
CA LYS A 43 -0.99 -1.03 -9.08
C LYS A 43 0.00 0.12 -9.24
N LEU A 44 0.42 0.74 -8.14
CA LEU A 44 1.42 1.81 -8.16
C LEU A 44 2.77 1.29 -8.64
N LEU A 45 3.25 0.17 -8.10
CA LEU A 45 4.51 -0.46 -8.52
C LEU A 45 4.50 -0.81 -10.01
N CYS A 46 3.42 -1.42 -10.50
CA CYS A 46 3.26 -1.74 -11.91
C CYS A 46 3.20 -0.49 -12.81
N HIS A 47 2.50 0.57 -12.35
CA HIS A 47 2.34 1.81 -13.11
C HIS A 47 3.68 2.54 -13.32
N TYR A 48 4.53 2.54 -12.30
CA TYR A 48 5.84 3.20 -12.35
C TYR A 48 7.00 2.25 -12.67
N HIS A 49 6.73 0.96 -12.95
CA HIS A 49 7.74 -0.06 -13.23
C HIS A 49 8.84 -0.13 -12.17
N ILE A 50 8.43 -0.25 -10.91
CA ILE A 50 9.33 -0.26 -9.75
C ILE A 50 9.63 -1.68 -9.35
N ASP A 51 10.90 -2.08 -9.43
CA ASP A 51 11.39 -3.40 -9.06
C ASP A 51 12.31 -3.37 -7.84
N THR A 52 12.86 -2.21 -7.49
CA THR A 52 13.85 -2.07 -6.40
C THR A 52 13.42 -1.02 -5.36
N ALA A 53 13.94 -1.18 -4.13
CA ALA A 53 13.70 -0.22 -3.06
C ALA A 53 14.27 1.18 -3.37
N GLU A 54 15.37 1.25 -4.10
CA GLU A 54 16.00 2.51 -4.52
C GLU A 54 15.10 3.29 -5.50
N GLN A 55 14.49 2.56 -6.46
CA GLN A 55 13.53 3.16 -7.39
C GLN A 55 12.29 3.67 -6.65
N LEU A 56 11.80 2.94 -5.65
CA LEU A 56 10.68 3.37 -4.81
C LEU A 56 11.00 4.65 -4.04
N PHE A 57 12.21 4.74 -3.47
CA PHE A 57 12.67 5.94 -2.77
C PHE A 57 12.79 7.15 -3.72
N SER A 58 13.37 6.95 -4.88
CA SER A 58 13.50 7.97 -5.93
C SER A 58 12.12 8.46 -6.41
N LEU A 59 11.16 7.54 -6.61
CA LEU A 59 9.79 7.91 -6.92
C LEU A 59 9.18 8.79 -5.82
N LYS A 60 9.29 8.35 -4.56
CA LYS A 60 8.76 9.11 -3.42
C LYS A 60 9.32 10.52 -3.38
N GLU A 61 10.62 10.68 -3.55
CA GLU A 61 11.27 11.99 -3.58
C GLU A 61 10.75 12.87 -4.73
N SER A 62 10.57 12.29 -5.92
CA SER A 62 9.99 12.99 -7.07
C SER A 62 8.55 13.44 -6.82
N LEU A 63 7.73 12.60 -6.17
CA LEU A 63 6.34 12.92 -5.81
C LEU A 63 6.30 14.05 -4.77
N GLN A 64 7.21 14.05 -3.81
CA GLN A 64 7.34 15.12 -2.81
C GLN A 64 7.69 16.45 -3.46
N LYS A 65 8.71 16.48 -4.33
CA LYS A 65 9.10 17.69 -5.10
C LYS A 65 7.94 18.25 -5.93
N LYS A 66 7.23 17.36 -6.65
CA LYS A 66 6.04 17.76 -7.42
C LYS A 66 4.92 18.32 -6.53
N THR A 67 4.74 17.74 -5.35
CA THR A 67 3.74 18.21 -4.39
C THR A 67 4.09 19.59 -3.87
N GLU A 68 5.36 19.85 -3.54
CA GLU A 68 5.85 21.15 -3.10
C GLU A 68 5.65 22.21 -4.19
N GLN A 69 6.01 21.91 -5.44
CA GLN A 69 5.78 22.80 -6.57
C GLN A 69 4.29 23.16 -6.73
N CYS A 70 3.40 22.17 -6.73
CA CYS A 70 1.95 22.42 -6.82
C CYS A 70 1.42 23.23 -5.62
N VAL A 71 1.98 23.06 -4.43
CA VAL A 71 1.61 23.84 -3.24
C VAL A 71 2.05 25.30 -3.39
N GLU A 72 3.25 25.55 -3.88
CA GLU A 72 3.74 26.92 -4.11
C GLU A 72 2.95 27.63 -5.23
N GLU A 73 2.66 26.93 -6.34
CA GLU A 73 1.80 27.45 -7.40
C GLU A 73 0.41 27.84 -6.86
N ARG A 74 -0.20 26.97 -6.04
CA ARG A 74 -1.49 27.22 -5.41
C ARG A 74 -1.42 28.41 -4.45
N LYS A 75 -0.36 28.56 -3.68
CA LYS A 75 -0.16 29.73 -2.81
C LYS A 75 -0.06 31.01 -3.63
N HIS A 76 0.69 30.97 -4.73
CA HIS A 76 0.85 32.12 -5.61
C HIS A 76 -0.48 32.56 -6.24
N LEU A 77 -1.30 31.62 -6.73
CA LEU A 77 -2.64 31.92 -7.24
C LEU A 77 -3.55 32.51 -6.17
N ARG A 78 -3.52 31.99 -4.94
CA ARG A 78 -4.28 32.56 -3.82
C ARG A 78 -3.85 33.97 -3.46
N TYR A 79 -2.58 34.28 -3.64
CA TYR A 79 -2.06 35.63 -3.42
C TYR A 79 -2.56 36.57 -4.52
N LYS A 80 -2.57 36.11 -5.79
CA LYS A 80 -3.04 36.88 -6.94
C LYS A 80 -4.54 37.22 -6.85
N ILE A 81 -5.37 36.34 -6.31
CA ILE A 81 -6.81 36.58 -6.13
C ILE A 81 -7.11 37.72 -5.13
N ARG A 82 -6.18 38.00 -4.20
CA ARG A 82 -6.35 39.09 -3.23
C ARG A 82 -6.10 40.48 -3.81
N ALA A 83 -5.46 40.55 -4.96
CA ALA A 83 -5.28 41.81 -5.68
C ALA A 83 -6.57 42.16 -6.42
N ASP A 84 -6.88 43.45 -6.51
CA ASP A 84 -8.07 43.97 -7.21
C ASP A 84 -7.98 43.62 -8.70
N ARG A 85 -8.81 42.69 -9.16
CA ARG A 85 -8.82 42.10 -10.49
C ARG A 85 -10.24 41.92 -11.02
N PRO A 86 -10.40 41.81 -12.36
CA PRO A 86 -11.68 41.47 -12.98
C PRO A 86 -12.22 40.11 -12.44
N GLU A 87 -13.53 40.05 -12.30
CA GLU A 87 -14.20 38.88 -11.72
C GLU A 87 -13.99 37.61 -12.55
N GLU A 88 -13.88 37.73 -13.86
CA GLU A 88 -13.59 36.65 -14.79
C GLU A 88 -12.21 36.02 -14.55
N GLU A 89 -11.15 36.81 -14.33
CA GLU A 89 -9.81 36.31 -14.00
C GLU A 89 -9.78 35.61 -12.63
N ILE A 90 -10.57 36.10 -11.69
CA ILE A 90 -10.69 35.48 -10.34
C ILE A 90 -11.32 34.10 -10.43
N GLU A 91 -12.32 33.94 -11.30
CA GLU A 91 -13.00 32.63 -11.44
C GLU A 91 -12.10 31.60 -12.12
N GLU A 92 -11.34 31.99 -13.14
CA GLU A 92 -10.32 31.13 -13.76
C GLU A 92 -9.25 30.70 -12.74
N MET A 93 -8.76 31.61 -11.91
CA MET A 93 -7.79 31.29 -10.87
C MET A 93 -8.36 30.34 -9.78
N LYS A 94 -9.63 30.49 -9.44
CA LYS A 94 -10.30 29.57 -8.50
C LYS A 94 -10.38 28.15 -9.05
N GLU A 95 -10.70 27.98 -10.34
CA GLU A 95 -10.75 26.64 -10.96
C GLU A 95 -9.34 26.03 -11.04
N GLN A 96 -8.30 26.82 -11.35
CA GLN A 96 -6.91 26.36 -11.31
C GLN A 96 -6.51 25.91 -9.88
N ILE A 97 -6.91 26.63 -8.85
CA ILE A 97 -6.65 26.26 -7.46
C ILE A 97 -7.34 24.93 -7.12
N LYS A 98 -8.55 24.69 -7.62
CA LYS A 98 -9.28 23.45 -7.42
C LYS A 98 -8.54 22.27 -8.07
N VAL A 99 -8.14 22.40 -9.33
CA VAL A 99 -7.36 21.39 -10.05
C VAL A 99 -6.04 21.09 -9.33
N LEU A 100 -5.30 22.11 -8.91
CA LEU A 100 -4.06 21.93 -8.14
C LEU A 100 -4.31 21.24 -6.80
N THR A 101 -5.43 21.53 -6.14
CA THR A 101 -5.79 20.89 -4.86
C THR A 101 -6.06 19.41 -5.03
N GLU A 102 -6.77 19.02 -6.09
CA GLU A 102 -7.01 17.61 -6.43
C GLU A 102 -5.70 16.91 -6.78
N LYS A 103 -4.84 17.53 -7.59
CA LYS A 103 -3.52 17.02 -7.95
C LYS A 103 -2.61 16.81 -6.72
N ILE A 104 -2.59 17.77 -5.79
CA ILE A 104 -1.86 17.63 -4.52
C ILE A 104 -2.42 16.45 -3.72
N GLY A 105 -3.74 16.27 -3.72
CA GLY A 105 -4.40 15.15 -3.06
C GLY A 105 -3.99 13.79 -3.62
N THR A 106 -3.89 13.64 -4.94
CA THR A 106 -3.45 12.41 -5.60
C THR A 106 -1.97 12.13 -5.33
N LEU A 107 -1.08 13.11 -5.50
CA LEU A 107 0.35 12.97 -5.26
C LEU A 107 0.65 12.56 -3.80
N ARG A 108 -0.05 13.12 -2.83
CA ARG A 108 0.08 12.74 -1.42
C ARG A 108 -0.38 11.31 -1.14
N LYS A 109 -1.46 10.86 -1.79
CA LYS A 109 -1.92 9.47 -1.67
C LYS A 109 -0.89 8.49 -2.25
N GLU A 110 -0.29 8.81 -3.39
CA GLU A 110 0.77 8.00 -3.98
C GLU A 110 2.03 7.96 -3.10
N ALA A 111 2.46 9.09 -2.54
CA ALA A 111 3.57 9.13 -1.59
C ALA A 111 3.28 8.28 -0.33
N ALA A 112 2.06 8.32 0.20
CA ALA A 112 1.66 7.49 1.33
C ALA A 112 1.65 5.99 0.99
N LEU A 113 1.31 5.60 -0.25
CA LEU A 113 1.44 4.22 -0.70
C LEU A 113 2.91 3.77 -0.77
N CYS A 114 3.83 4.63 -1.21
CA CYS A 114 5.27 4.33 -1.18
C CYS A 114 5.76 4.06 0.24
N ASP A 115 5.29 4.82 1.24
CA ASP A 115 5.61 4.58 2.65
C ASP A 115 5.05 3.24 3.16
N GLY A 116 3.83 2.90 2.75
CA GLY A 116 3.20 1.61 3.07
C GLY A 116 3.98 0.43 2.51
N ILE A 117 4.44 0.52 1.26
CA ILE A 117 5.26 -0.50 0.60
C ILE A 117 6.60 -0.66 1.34
N ALA A 118 7.29 0.45 1.62
CA ALA A 118 8.59 0.43 2.32
C ALA A 118 8.50 -0.17 3.73
N ALA A 119 7.44 0.16 4.48
CA ALA A 119 7.20 -0.43 5.80
C ALA A 119 6.95 -1.94 5.72
N ARG A 120 6.21 -2.38 4.71
CA ARG A 120 5.85 -3.79 4.52
C ARG A 120 7.03 -4.63 4.04
N SER A 121 7.88 -4.10 3.16
CA SER A 121 9.10 -4.78 2.71
C SER A 121 10.05 -5.06 3.87
N LYS A 122 10.24 -4.13 4.80
CA LYS A 122 11.04 -4.34 6.01
C LYS A 122 10.51 -5.50 6.86
N VAL A 123 9.20 -5.54 7.10
CA VAL A 123 8.57 -6.64 7.86
C VAL A 123 8.76 -8.00 7.16
N ILE A 124 8.69 -8.02 5.83
CA ILE A 124 8.91 -9.23 5.04
C ILE A 124 10.38 -9.68 5.15
N GLU A 125 11.33 -8.77 5.02
CA GLU A 125 12.77 -9.07 5.18
C GLU A 125 13.09 -9.64 6.57
N GLU A 126 12.54 -9.05 7.63
CA GLU A 126 12.70 -9.56 8.99
C GLU A 126 12.16 -10.99 9.13
N LYS A 127 10.97 -11.26 8.59
CA LYS A 127 10.38 -12.61 8.60
C LYS A 127 11.22 -13.61 7.80
N PHE A 128 11.78 -13.21 6.66
CA PHE A 128 12.67 -14.09 5.90
C PHE A 128 13.97 -14.41 6.65
N LYS A 129 14.52 -13.44 7.38
CA LYS A 129 15.69 -13.69 8.26
C LYS A 129 15.38 -14.71 9.34
N THR A 130 14.26 -14.54 10.06
CA THR A 130 13.87 -15.49 11.12
C THR A 130 13.64 -16.89 10.58
N VAL A 131 12.96 -17.04 9.43
CA VAL A 131 12.74 -18.36 8.80
C VAL A 131 14.07 -19.00 8.35
N ARG A 132 15.01 -18.20 7.85
CA ARG A 132 16.34 -18.72 7.48
C ARG A 132 17.10 -19.21 8.69
N GLU A 133 17.14 -18.43 9.77
CA GLU A 133 17.79 -18.81 11.03
C GLU A 133 17.17 -20.07 11.65
N GLU A 134 15.84 -20.22 11.59
CA GLU A 134 15.17 -21.44 12.05
C GLU A 134 15.51 -22.67 11.20
N LYS A 135 15.66 -22.51 9.90
CA LYS A 135 16.11 -23.59 9.01
C LYS A 135 17.51 -24.02 9.32
N GLU A 136 18.45 -23.08 9.43
CA GLU A 136 19.84 -23.35 9.78
C GLU A 136 19.95 -24.10 11.12
N LYS A 137 19.23 -23.67 12.16
CA LYS A 137 19.17 -24.36 13.46
C LYS A 137 18.62 -25.79 13.36
N LYS A 138 17.59 -26.02 12.53
CA LYS A 138 17.04 -27.38 12.33
C LYS A 138 18.02 -28.29 11.57
N GLU A 139 18.71 -27.75 10.59
CA GLU A 139 19.75 -28.49 9.85
C GLU A 139 20.93 -28.85 10.75
N GLU A 140 21.42 -27.93 11.59
CA GLU A 140 22.46 -28.20 12.59
C GLU A 140 22.05 -29.29 13.58
N GLN A 141 20.83 -29.22 14.13
CA GLN A 141 20.29 -30.22 15.05
C GLN A 141 20.18 -31.60 14.39
N SER A 142 19.76 -31.66 13.12
CA SER A 142 19.69 -32.92 12.38
C SER A 142 21.07 -33.53 12.13
N HIS A 143 22.06 -32.70 11.80
CA HIS A 143 23.44 -33.12 11.62
C HIS A 143 24.07 -33.61 12.94
N GLU A 144 23.76 -32.96 14.05
CA GLU A 144 24.24 -33.38 15.38
C GLU A 144 23.63 -34.71 15.85
N HIS A 145 22.34 -34.91 15.54
CA HIS A 145 21.67 -36.19 15.84
C HIS A 145 22.28 -37.35 15.03
N ILE A 146 22.60 -37.13 13.75
CA ILE A 146 23.24 -38.14 12.91
C ILE A 146 24.68 -38.44 13.39
N ARG A 147 25.44 -37.46 13.91
CA ARG A 147 26.76 -37.68 14.49
C ARG A 147 26.71 -38.49 15.80
N ARG A 148 25.71 -38.32 16.62
CA ARG A 148 25.57 -39.05 17.90
C ARG A 148 25.01 -40.46 17.72
N SER A 149 24.43 -40.80 16.57
CA SER A 149 23.91 -42.14 16.26
C SER A 149 24.93 -43.04 15.51
N ARG A 150 26.16 -42.62 15.33
CA ARG A 150 27.31 -43.44 14.85
C ARG A 150 28.26 -43.70 15.96
#